data_c98232f64e2e3d087ef225d991081173
#
_entry.id   c98232f64e2e3d087ef225d991081173
#
_cell.length_a   1.000
_cell.length_b   1.000
_cell.length_c   1.000
_cell.angle_alpha   90.00
_cell.angle_beta   90.00
_cell.angle_gamma   90.00
#
_symmetry.space_group_name_H-M   'P 1'
#
loop_
_entity.id
_entity.type
_entity.pdbx_description
1 polymer ?
#
loop_
_entity_poly.entity_id
_entity_poly.type
_entity_poly.pdbx_seq_one_letter_code
_entity_poly.pdbx_strand_id
1 'polypeptide(L)'
;MLKPERLSRKTVYQSSWVNIHLDTVKFPNGLVIENFHLLDFPRAAVAMVVENDFGNVVFARICRYTTGLTEWELPAGGIEVGESEIEAAQREVLEETGFTTKNHQLIYSYYPMNANKVFHIVHCKAIEHVRDFDKDEVSETRWFTKDEIKQMIKDKVISDGFTLTALLLWLQG
;
A
#
# COMPACT_ATOMS: atom_id res chain seq x y z
N MET A 1 0.71 26.76 -14.85
CA MET A 1 1.90 25.95 -15.21
C MET A 1 1.56 25.12 -16.44
N LEU A 2 2.40 25.13 -17.47
CA LEU A 2 2.21 24.27 -18.66
C LEU A 2 2.45 22.81 -18.25
N LYS A 3 1.55 21.91 -18.69
CA LYS A 3 1.62 20.48 -18.38
C LYS A 3 2.11 19.68 -19.60
N PRO A 4 2.78 18.54 -19.40
CA PRO A 4 3.00 17.59 -20.48
C PRO A 4 1.67 17.17 -21.11
N GLU A 5 1.67 16.98 -22.42
CA GLU A 5 0.52 16.58 -23.23
C GLU A 5 0.76 15.18 -23.80
N ARG A 6 -0.21 14.28 -23.64
CA ARG A 6 -0.19 12.99 -24.29
C ARG A 6 -0.70 13.12 -25.72
N LEU A 7 0.17 12.95 -26.70
CA LEU A 7 -0.17 12.99 -28.11
C LEU A 7 -0.82 11.70 -28.63
N SER A 8 -0.33 10.54 -28.14
CA SER A 8 -0.87 9.23 -28.51
C SER A 8 -0.65 8.21 -27.37
N ARG A 9 -1.38 7.10 -27.41
CA ARG A 9 -1.24 5.95 -26.53
C ARG A 9 -1.34 4.65 -27.29
N LYS A 10 -0.43 3.72 -27.02
CA LYS A 10 -0.52 2.33 -27.41
C LYS A 10 -0.56 1.46 -26.17
N THR A 11 -1.63 0.70 -25.98
CA THR A 11 -1.69 -0.33 -24.93
C THR A 11 -0.97 -1.57 -25.43
N VAL A 12 0.04 -2.02 -24.71
CA VAL A 12 0.87 -3.20 -25.06
C VAL A 12 0.55 -4.42 -24.22
N TYR A 13 -0.01 -4.20 -23.02
CA TYR A 13 -0.53 -5.26 -22.16
C TYR A 13 -1.74 -4.76 -21.37
N GLN A 14 -2.72 -5.64 -21.14
CA GLN A 14 -3.92 -5.34 -20.37
C GLN A 14 -4.35 -6.55 -19.55
N SER A 15 -4.61 -6.32 -18.27
CA SER A 15 -5.16 -7.31 -17.35
C SER A 15 -6.01 -6.64 -16.26
N SER A 16 -6.60 -7.45 -15.38
CA SER A 16 -7.29 -6.93 -14.17
C SER A 16 -6.33 -6.38 -13.12
N TRP A 17 -5.02 -6.63 -13.24
CA TRP A 17 -3.99 -6.23 -12.27
C TRP A 17 -3.20 -5.00 -12.70
N VAL A 18 -2.79 -4.97 -13.96
CA VAL A 18 -1.97 -3.87 -14.49
C VAL A 18 -2.17 -3.76 -16.00
N ASN A 19 -2.23 -2.53 -16.50
CA ASN A 19 -2.10 -2.22 -17.90
C ASN A 19 -0.75 -1.58 -18.14
N ILE A 20 -0.14 -1.86 -19.30
CA ILE A 20 1.10 -1.24 -19.72
C ILE A 20 0.85 -0.45 -20.99
N HIS A 21 1.15 0.84 -20.94
CA HIS A 21 0.99 1.74 -22.06
C HIS A 21 2.34 2.31 -22.51
N LEU A 22 2.46 2.54 -23.81
CA LEU A 22 3.49 3.35 -24.43
C LEU A 22 2.84 4.63 -24.94
N ASP A 23 3.16 5.75 -24.32
CA ASP A 23 2.62 7.05 -24.69
C ASP A 23 3.64 7.86 -25.48
N THR A 24 3.20 8.65 -26.45
CA THR A 24 3.98 9.76 -27.00
C THR A 24 3.61 11.01 -26.20
N VAL A 25 4.58 11.60 -25.52
CA VAL A 25 4.36 12.73 -24.60
C VAL A 25 5.17 13.95 -25.06
N LYS A 26 4.50 15.09 -25.22
CA LYS A 26 5.12 16.39 -25.50
C LYS A 26 5.22 17.19 -24.20
N PHE A 27 6.44 17.58 -23.86
CA PHE A 27 6.72 18.44 -22.72
C PHE A 27 6.61 19.92 -23.06
N PRO A 28 6.40 20.82 -22.07
CA PRO A 28 6.25 22.27 -22.30
C PRO A 28 7.44 22.94 -22.97
N ASN A 29 8.63 22.38 -22.84
CA ASN A 29 9.86 22.87 -23.49
C ASN A 29 9.99 22.40 -24.98
N GLY A 30 8.97 21.73 -25.50
CA GLY A 30 8.97 21.20 -26.87
C GLY A 30 9.56 19.80 -27.02
N LEU A 31 10.16 19.22 -25.98
CA LEU A 31 10.68 17.86 -26.03
C LEU A 31 9.53 16.88 -26.25
N VAL A 32 9.70 15.97 -27.19
CA VAL A 32 8.76 14.85 -27.41
C VAL A 32 9.48 13.55 -27.04
N ILE A 33 8.88 12.78 -26.14
CA ILE A 33 9.32 11.44 -25.78
C ILE A 33 8.35 10.45 -26.39
N GLU A 34 8.87 9.62 -27.30
CA GLU A 34 8.15 8.46 -27.82
C GLU A 34 8.32 7.26 -26.89
N ASN A 35 7.27 6.43 -26.78
CA ASN A 35 7.25 5.24 -25.95
C ASN A 35 7.53 5.53 -24.46
N PHE A 36 6.96 6.61 -23.93
CA PHE A 36 6.96 6.85 -22.47
C PHE A 36 6.18 5.73 -21.80
N HIS A 37 6.86 4.92 -20.98
CA HIS A 37 6.26 3.77 -20.31
C HIS A 37 5.40 4.21 -19.15
N LEU A 38 4.13 3.79 -19.14
CA LEU A 38 3.19 4.01 -18.06
C LEU A 38 2.67 2.68 -17.53
N LEU A 39 2.80 2.45 -16.24
CA LEU A 39 2.08 1.41 -15.50
C LEU A 39 0.75 1.98 -15.02
N ASP A 40 -0.35 1.46 -15.55
CA ASP A 40 -1.71 1.86 -15.18
C ASP A 40 -2.35 0.76 -14.35
N PHE A 41 -2.40 0.96 -13.04
CA PHE A 41 -3.04 0.03 -12.11
C PHE A 41 -4.56 0.30 -12.10
N PRO A 42 -5.41 -0.71 -12.32
CA PRO A 42 -6.87 -0.54 -12.30
C PRO A 42 -7.40 -0.09 -10.94
N ARG A 43 -6.74 -0.51 -9.84
CA ARG A 43 -7.16 -0.23 -8.47
C ARG A 43 -6.15 0.64 -7.73
N ALA A 44 -6.65 1.50 -6.85
CA ALA A 44 -5.86 2.12 -5.80
C ALA A 44 -5.58 1.08 -4.70
N ALA A 45 -4.71 1.40 -3.75
CA ALA A 45 -4.39 0.50 -2.66
C ALA A 45 -4.32 1.26 -1.32
N VAL A 46 -4.44 0.54 -0.23
CA VAL A 46 -4.39 1.07 1.12
C VAL A 46 -3.51 0.19 2.01
N ALA A 47 -2.71 0.81 2.87
CA ALA A 47 -2.01 0.14 3.97
C ALA A 47 -2.49 0.71 5.32
N MET A 48 -2.50 -0.13 6.35
CA MET A 48 -3.06 0.23 7.63
C MET A 48 -2.04 0.13 8.75
N VAL A 49 -1.92 1.22 9.51
CA VAL A 49 -1.28 1.19 10.83
C VAL A 49 -2.36 0.90 11.86
N VAL A 50 -2.47 -0.36 12.27
CA VAL A 50 -3.47 -0.83 13.23
C VAL A 50 -2.85 -0.89 14.61
N GLU A 51 -3.33 -0.06 15.50
CA GLU A 51 -2.76 0.13 16.85
C GLU A 51 -3.69 -0.46 17.91
N ASN A 52 -3.14 -1.15 18.92
CA ASN A 52 -3.91 -1.57 20.10
C ASN A 52 -3.89 -0.50 21.19
N ASP A 53 -4.57 -0.77 22.31
CA ASP A 53 -4.67 0.18 23.45
C ASP A 53 -3.32 0.42 24.16
N PHE A 54 -2.32 -0.43 23.92
CA PHE A 54 -0.94 -0.26 24.47
C PHE A 54 -0.03 0.52 23.52
N GLY A 55 -0.51 0.94 22.36
CA GLY A 55 0.29 1.64 21.35
C GLY A 55 1.17 0.70 20.50
N ASN A 56 0.94 -0.61 20.53
CA ASN A 56 1.61 -1.56 19.66
C ASN A 56 0.88 -1.66 18.32
N VAL A 57 1.61 -1.92 17.25
CA VAL A 57 1.08 -2.07 15.89
C VAL A 57 1.12 -3.54 15.47
N VAL A 58 0.04 -4.05 14.87
CA VAL A 58 0.01 -5.40 14.33
C VAL A 58 0.62 -5.43 12.94
N PHE A 59 1.40 -6.49 12.68
CA PHE A 59 1.98 -6.84 11.40
C PHE A 59 1.52 -8.23 10.99
N ALA A 60 1.44 -8.43 9.68
CA ALA A 60 1.27 -9.71 9.02
C ALA A 60 2.61 -10.19 8.46
N ARG A 61 2.90 -11.48 8.55
CA ARG A 61 4.09 -12.09 7.97
C ARG A 61 3.76 -12.69 6.62
N ILE A 62 4.25 -12.05 5.56
CA ILE A 62 3.87 -12.33 4.17
C ILE A 62 5.08 -12.82 3.38
N CYS A 63 4.88 -13.85 2.54
CA CYS A 63 5.88 -14.31 1.58
C CYS A 63 5.61 -13.67 0.21
N ARG A 64 6.48 -12.76 -0.22
CA ARG A 64 6.33 -12.09 -1.52
C ARG A 64 6.95 -12.92 -2.64
N TYR A 65 6.12 -13.43 -3.54
CA TYR A 65 6.56 -14.18 -4.73
C TYR A 65 7.63 -13.44 -5.55
N THR A 66 7.50 -12.13 -5.70
CA THR A 66 8.39 -11.31 -6.54
C THR A 66 9.82 -11.21 -6.02
N THR A 67 10.01 -11.25 -4.70
CA THR A 67 11.32 -11.14 -4.05
C THR A 67 11.80 -12.47 -3.46
N GLY A 68 10.87 -13.41 -3.21
CA GLY A 68 11.12 -14.65 -2.46
C GLY A 68 11.37 -14.41 -0.97
N LEU A 69 11.18 -13.19 -0.48
CA LEU A 69 11.38 -12.84 0.93
C LEU A 69 10.09 -13.08 1.73
N THR A 70 10.27 -13.49 2.98
CA THR A 70 9.19 -13.57 3.97
C THR A 70 9.45 -12.54 5.06
N GLU A 71 8.64 -11.48 5.09
CA GLU A 71 8.88 -10.31 5.92
C GLU A 71 7.65 -9.93 6.74
N TRP A 72 7.87 -9.06 7.72
CA TRP A 72 6.81 -8.43 8.48
C TRP A 72 6.36 -7.17 7.75
N GLU A 73 5.11 -7.14 7.35
CA GLU A 73 4.49 -6.03 6.63
C GLU A 73 3.26 -5.52 7.40
N LEU A 74 2.89 -4.27 7.16
CA LEU A 74 1.59 -3.77 7.59
C LEU A 74 0.49 -4.40 6.74
N PRO A 75 -0.70 -4.66 7.29
CA PRO A 75 -1.85 -5.08 6.50
C PRO A 75 -2.09 -4.10 5.36
N ALA A 76 -2.26 -4.63 4.13
CA ALA A 76 -2.37 -3.79 2.94
C ALA A 76 -3.03 -4.54 1.78
N GLY A 77 -3.88 -3.85 1.03
CA GLY A 77 -4.46 -4.45 -0.17
C GLY A 77 -5.11 -3.47 -1.13
N GLY A 78 -5.72 -4.01 -2.17
CA GLY A 78 -6.37 -3.25 -3.22
C GLY A 78 -7.76 -2.75 -2.81
N ILE A 79 -8.10 -1.53 -3.20
CA ILE A 79 -9.46 -0.98 -3.04
C ILE A 79 -10.33 -1.57 -4.13
N GLU A 80 -11.41 -2.25 -3.76
CA GLU A 80 -12.34 -2.85 -4.72
C GLU A 80 -13.28 -1.82 -5.34
N VAL A 81 -13.95 -2.22 -6.42
CA VAL A 81 -14.89 -1.34 -7.11
C VAL A 81 -16.09 -1.02 -6.19
N GLY A 82 -16.25 0.25 -5.88
CA GLY A 82 -17.34 0.74 -5.01
C GLY A 82 -16.95 0.86 -3.54
N GLU A 83 -15.75 0.40 -3.14
CA GLU A 83 -15.23 0.63 -1.79
C GLU A 83 -14.60 2.01 -1.66
N SER A 84 -14.76 2.63 -0.50
CA SER A 84 -13.90 3.70 -0.02
C SER A 84 -12.57 3.14 0.52
N GLU A 85 -11.56 4.00 0.69
CA GLU A 85 -10.29 3.63 1.32
C GLU A 85 -10.46 3.10 2.76
N ILE A 86 -11.50 3.54 3.47
CA ILE A 86 -11.79 3.07 4.84
C ILE A 86 -12.45 1.68 4.82
N GLU A 87 -13.39 1.43 3.90
CA GLU A 87 -14.02 0.12 3.77
C GLU A 87 -13.00 -0.94 3.35
N ALA A 88 -12.14 -0.62 2.39
CA ALA A 88 -11.03 -1.48 2.00
C ALA A 88 -10.07 -1.74 3.17
N ALA A 89 -9.71 -0.69 3.92
CA ALA A 89 -8.87 -0.84 5.11
C ALA A 89 -9.49 -1.79 6.16
N GLN A 90 -10.78 -1.69 6.42
CA GLN A 90 -11.48 -2.57 7.35
C GLN A 90 -11.48 -4.03 6.88
N ARG A 91 -11.74 -4.26 5.60
CA ARG A 91 -11.75 -5.59 5.00
C ARG A 91 -10.36 -6.23 5.05
N GLU A 92 -9.32 -5.55 4.58
CA GLU A 92 -7.95 -6.07 4.54
C GLU A 92 -7.41 -6.37 5.95
N VAL A 93 -7.64 -5.48 6.93
CA VAL A 93 -7.22 -5.76 8.31
C VAL A 93 -7.92 -7.00 8.85
N LEU A 94 -9.22 -7.16 8.58
CA LEU A 94 -9.95 -8.34 9.02
C LEU A 94 -9.45 -9.62 8.33
N GLU A 95 -9.10 -9.55 7.04
CA GLU A 95 -8.59 -10.68 6.26
C GLU A 95 -7.19 -11.08 6.70
N GLU A 96 -6.28 -10.13 6.82
CA GLU A 96 -4.87 -10.41 7.09
C GLU A 96 -4.54 -10.56 8.58
N THR A 97 -5.37 -10.04 9.49
CA THR A 97 -5.05 -10.07 10.93
C THR A 97 -6.15 -10.65 11.82
N GLY A 98 -7.37 -10.79 11.32
CA GLY A 98 -8.53 -11.26 12.09
C GLY A 98 -9.13 -10.21 13.03
N PHE A 99 -8.61 -8.97 13.06
CA PHE A 99 -9.11 -7.91 13.93
C PHE A 99 -10.19 -7.06 13.26
N THR A 100 -11.21 -6.70 14.02
CA THR A 100 -12.10 -5.58 13.71
C THR A 100 -11.46 -4.27 14.19
N THR A 101 -11.83 -3.14 13.55
CA THR A 101 -11.16 -1.86 13.79
C THR A 101 -12.14 -0.70 13.94
N LYS A 102 -11.68 0.40 14.55
CA LYS A 102 -12.41 1.65 14.77
C LYS A 102 -11.50 2.86 14.61
N ASN A 103 -12.08 4.05 14.63
CA ASN A 103 -11.37 5.33 14.64
C ASN A 103 -10.42 5.48 13.44
N HIS A 104 -10.92 5.13 12.25
CA HIS A 104 -10.15 5.19 11.01
C HIS A 104 -9.87 6.64 10.64
N GLN A 105 -8.59 6.92 10.35
CA GLN A 105 -8.11 8.20 9.90
C GLN A 105 -7.21 8.01 8.70
N LEU A 106 -7.58 8.61 7.56
CA LEU A 106 -6.69 8.73 6.42
C LEU A 106 -5.57 9.72 6.78
N ILE A 107 -4.34 9.22 6.97
CA ILE A 107 -3.21 10.05 7.38
C ILE A 107 -2.39 10.57 6.20
N TYR A 108 -2.36 9.82 5.08
CA TYR A 108 -1.66 10.28 3.88
C TYR A 108 -2.14 9.58 2.61
N SER A 109 -1.88 10.23 1.47
CA SER A 109 -2.10 9.64 0.15
C SER A 109 -0.98 10.08 -0.79
N TYR A 110 -0.40 9.15 -1.56
CA TYR A 110 0.68 9.44 -2.49
C TYR A 110 0.63 8.56 -3.74
N TYR A 111 1.42 8.92 -4.73
CA TYR A 111 1.60 8.11 -5.95
C TYR A 111 2.92 7.36 -5.86
N PRO A 112 2.93 6.01 -5.81
CA PRO A 112 4.16 5.25 -5.83
C PRO A 112 4.78 5.27 -7.23
N MET A 113 6.04 5.68 -7.33
CA MET A 113 6.81 5.73 -8.60
C MET A 113 6.04 6.42 -9.75
N ASN A 114 6.10 5.85 -10.95
CA ASN A 114 5.37 6.29 -12.16
C ASN A 114 3.97 5.65 -12.28
N ALA A 115 3.38 5.28 -11.16
CA ALA A 115 2.01 4.74 -11.15
C ALA A 115 0.98 5.87 -11.21
N ASN A 116 -0.14 5.58 -11.84
CA ASN A 116 -1.24 6.55 -11.97
C ASN A 116 -2.31 6.38 -10.88
N LYS A 117 -2.12 5.46 -9.93
CA LYS A 117 -3.05 5.21 -8.84
C LYS A 117 -2.48 5.66 -7.50
N VAL A 118 -3.39 6.14 -6.67
CA VAL A 118 -3.07 6.60 -5.34
C VAL A 118 -2.87 5.42 -4.40
N PHE A 119 -1.90 5.54 -3.53
CA PHE A 119 -1.72 4.68 -2.38
C PHE A 119 -2.11 5.45 -1.12
N HIS A 120 -3.01 4.86 -0.34
CA HIS A 120 -3.56 5.47 0.86
C HIS A 120 -2.94 4.84 2.11
N ILE A 121 -2.76 5.64 3.15
CA ILE A 121 -2.32 5.17 4.47
C ILE A 121 -3.38 5.55 5.48
N VAL A 122 -3.94 4.55 6.13
CA VAL A 122 -4.98 4.68 7.16
C VAL A 122 -4.41 4.26 8.51
N HIS A 123 -4.61 5.08 9.53
CA HIS A 123 -4.40 4.73 10.92
C HIS A 123 -5.73 4.34 11.54
N CYS A 124 -5.75 3.29 12.36
CA CYS A 124 -6.95 2.85 13.07
C CYS A 124 -6.60 2.14 14.38
N LYS A 125 -7.61 1.88 15.20
CA LYS A 125 -7.47 1.12 16.43
C LYS A 125 -8.11 -0.25 16.29
N ALA A 126 -7.43 -1.29 16.75
CA ALA A 126 -8.02 -2.61 16.88
C ALA A 126 -9.11 -2.61 17.96
N ILE A 127 -10.15 -3.44 17.75
CA ILE A 127 -11.22 -3.66 18.72
C ILE A 127 -11.12 -5.08 19.28
N GLU A 128 -11.36 -6.06 18.43
CA GLU A 128 -11.54 -7.46 18.81
C GLU A 128 -10.97 -8.39 17.73
N HIS A 129 -10.36 -9.49 18.15
CA HIS A 129 -9.98 -10.57 17.28
C HIS A 129 -11.15 -11.52 17.12
N VAL A 130 -11.76 -11.54 15.92
CA VAL A 130 -13.05 -12.25 15.68
C VAL A 130 -12.91 -13.49 14.81
N ARG A 131 -11.78 -13.65 14.10
CA ARG A 131 -11.50 -14.83 13.28
C ARG A 131 -10.00 -15.01 13.07
N ASP A 132 -9.57 -16.18 12.59
CA ASP A 132 -8.22 -16.37 12.08
C ASP A 132 -7.99 -15.49 10.84
N PHE A 133 -6.73 -15.10 10.62
CA PHE A 133 -6.27 -14.45 9.39
C PHE A 133 -6.29 -15.44 8.20
N ASP A 134 -6.24 -14.91 6.98
CA ASP A 134 -6.16 -15.73 5.77
C ASP A 134 -4.80 -16.44 5.69
N LYS A 135 -4.82 -17.77 5.85
CA LYS A 135 -3.61 -18.62 5.88
C LYS A 135 -3.00 -18.87 4.50
N ASP A 136 -3.70 -18.51 3.43
CA ASP A 136 -3.17 -18.60 2.07
C ASP A 136 -2.20 -17.45 1.77
N GLU A 137 -2.40 -16.30 2.43
CA GLU A 137 -1.59 -15.09 2.24
C GLU A 137 -0.65 -14.80 3.42
N VAL A 138 -1.13 -15.02 4.64
CA VAL A 138 -0.44 -14.66 5.88
C VAL A 138 -0.03 -15.92 6.65
N SER A 139 1.25 -16.01 7.01
CA SER A 139 1.76 -17.13 7.80
C SER A 139 1.70 -16.91 9.31
N GLU A 140 1.75 -15.66 9.76
CA GLU A 140 1.79 -15.28 11.17
C GLU A 140 1.36 -13.81 11.34
N THR A 141 0.77 -13.47 12.48
CA THR A 141 0.54 -12.07 12.90
C THR A 141 1.22 -11.81 14.23
N ARG A 142 1.76 -10.59 14.41
CA ARG A 142 2.43 -10.19 15.65
C ARG A 142 2.26 -8.71 15.92
N TRP A 143 2.11 -8.38 17.20
CA TRP A 143 2.16 -7.01 17.71
C TRP A 143 3.60 -6.58 17.99
N PHE A 144 3.98 -5.41 17.47
CA PHE A 144 5.29 -4.81 17.70
C PHE A 144 5.13 -3.49 18.44
N THR A 145 5.99 -3.27 19.42
CA THR A 145 6.08 -1.99 20.14
C THR A 145 6.70 -0.91 19.23
N LYS A 146 6.45 0.35 19.58
CA LYS A 146 7.04 1.51 18.87
C LYS A 146 8.58 1.43 18.82
N ASP A 147 9.23 0.92 19.87
CA ASP A 147 10.69 0.80 19.91
C ASP A 147 11.22 -0.38 19.10
N GLU A 148 10.52 -1.53 19.08
CA GLU A 148 10.84 -2.62 18.13
C GLU A 148 10.75 -2.15 16.68
N ILE A 149 9.69 -1.42 16.32
CA ILE A 149 9.50 -0.87 14.97
C ILE A 149 10.64 0.08 14.59
N LYS A 150 11.02 0.99 15.48
CA LYS A 150 12.17 1.87 15.25
C LYS A 150 13.47 1.09 15.05
N GLN A 151 13.66 0.02 15.82
CA GLN A 151 14.84 -0.84 15.68
C GLN A 151 14.80 -1.59 14.36
N MET A 152 13.66 -2.15 13.94
CA MET A 152 13.48 -2.80 12.64
C MET A 152 13.83 -1.86 11.47
N ILE A 153 13.40 -0.60 11.53
CA ILE A 153 13.75 0.41 10.52
C ILE A 153 15.26 0.69 10.52
N LYS A 154 15.86 0.87 11.70
CA LYS A 154 17.30 1.12 11.85
C LYS A 154 18.14 -0.04 11.31
N ASP A 155 17.71 -1.26 11.57
CA ASP A 155 18.39 -2.49 11.15
C ASP A 155 18.09 -2.85 9.68
N LYS A 156 17.25 -2.05 9.01
CA LYS A 156 16.87 -2.21 7.60
C LYS A 156 16.23 -3.58 7.27
N VAL A 157 15.46 -4.12 8.21
CA VAL A 157 14.76 -5.41 8.05
C VAL A 157 13.36 -5.23 7.43
N ILE A 158 12.90 -4.00 7.22
CA ILE A 158 11.66 -3.68 6.51
C ILE A 158 12.05 -3.29 5.09
N SER A 159 11.79 -4.14 4.11
CA SER A 159 12.10 -3.86 2.70
C SER A 159 10.88 -3.43 1.89
N ASP A 160 9.66 -3.73 2.37
CA ASP A 160 8.45 -3.24 1.72
C ASP A 160 8.32 -1.72 1.85
N GLY A 161 8.29 -1.03 0.70
CA GLY A 161 8.25 0.43 0.65
C GLY A 161 6.95 1.03 1.17
N PHE A 162 5.83 0.33 1.07
CA PHE A 162 4.53 0.79 1.58
C PHE A 162 4.50 0.74 3.11
N THR A 163 4.91 -0.38 3.69
CA THR A 163 5.09 -0.55 5.13
C THR A 163 6.03 0.50 5.70
N LEU A 164 7.21 0.66 5.10
CA LEU A 164 8.19 1.64 5.56
C LEU A 164 7.66 3.07 5.53
N THR A 165 6.98 3.46 4.43
CA THR A 165 6.40 4.81 4.30
C THR A 165 5.32 5.06 5.35
N ALA A 166 4.41 4.11 5.55
CA ALA A 166 3.34 4.22 6.53
C ALA A 166 3.87 4.36 7.97
N LEU A 167 4.87 3.54 8.33
CA LEU A 167 5.49 3.59 9.65
C LEU A 167 6.25 4.90 9.90
N LEU A 168 6.99 5.41 8.91
CA LEU A 168 7.71 6.68 9.05
C LEU A 168 6.75 7.84 9.27
N LEU A 169 5.59 7.87 8.58
CA LEU A 169 4.56 8.88 8.80
C LEU A 169 3.91 8.75 10.18
N TRP A 170 3.56 7.53 10.59
CA TRP A 170 2.98 7.27 11.91
C TRP A 170 3.93 7.64 13.05
N LEU A 171 5.22 7.42 12.89
CA LEU A 171 6.23 7.76 13.92
C LEU A 171 6.43 9.26 14.12
N GLN A 172 6.00 10.10 13.17
CA GLN A 172 6.08 11.57 13.25
C GLN A 172 4.89 12.20 14.01
N GLY A 173 3.78 11.51 14.11
CA GLY A 173 2.57 11.94 14.84
C GLY A 173 2.57 11.45 16.26
#